data_b8c0d122cf770d9106f2f93ed317f687
#
_entry.id   b8c0d122cf770d9106f2f93ed317f687
#
_cell.length_a   1.000
_cell.length_b   1.000
_cell.length_c   1.000
_cell.angle_alpha   90.00
_cell.angle_beta   90.00
_cell.angle_gamma   90.00
#
_symmetry.space_group_name_H-M   'P 1'
#
loop_
_entity.id
_entity.type
_entity.pdbx_description
1 polymer ?
#
loop_
_entity_poly.entity_id
_entity_poly.type
_entity_poly.pdbx_seq_one_letter_code
_entity_poly.pdbx_strand_id
1 'polypeptide(L)'
;MQWRWPAGPISLLRLDTDWYASTKHELVHLYPKLVAGGVLIIDDYGDWEGARQAVDEYLGALPGPAPFLHRIDETGRLLFKP
;
A
#
# COMPACT_ATOMS: atom_id res chain seq x y z
N MET A 1 -1.34 -17.81 -10.37
CA MET A 1 -1.97 -16.68 -11.05
C MET A 1 -0.92 -15.63 -11.40
N GLN A 2 -0.89 -15.20 -12.63
CA GLN A 2 0.04 -14.16 -13.04
C GLN A 2 -0.55 -12.78 -12.78
N TRP A 3 0.23 -11.95 -12.15
CA TRP A 3 -0.15 -10.57 -11.91
C TRP A 3 0.36 -9.69 -13.04
N ARG A 4 -0.52 -8.86 -13.58
CA ARG A 4 -0.14 -7.87 -14.57
C ARG A 4 -0.13 -6.48 -13.96
N TRP A 5 0.96 -5.77 -14.19
CA TRP A 5 1.07 -4.39 -13.76
C TRP A 5 0.17 -3.51 -14.63
N PRO A 6 -0.75 -2.73 -14.04
CA PRO A 6 -1.56 -1.83 -14.83
C PRO A 6 -0.70 -0.76 -15.50
N ALA A 7 -1.03 -0.45 -16.74
CA ALA A 7 -0.31 0.53 -17.54
C ALA A 7 -0.76 1.96 -17.28
N GLY A 8 -1.94 2.16 -16.70
CA GLY A 8 -2.54 3.47 -16.51
C GLY A 8 -2.86 3.78 -15.05
N PRO A 9 -3.63 4.86 -14.82
CA PRO A 9 -3.99 5.27 -13.45
C PRO A 9 -4.80 4.19 -12.74
N ILE A 10 -4.61 4.13 -11.42
CA ILE A 10 -5.27 3.16 -10.56
C ILE A 10 -6.13 3.93 -9.56
N SER A 11 -7.39 3.51 -9.39
CA SER A 11 -8.28 4.11 -8.40
C SER A 11 -8.41 3.24 -7.13
N LEU A 12 -8.10 1.95 -7.26
CA LEU A 12 -8.12 1.00 -6.13
C LEU A 12 -6.90 0.10 -6.24
N LEU A 13 -6.12 0.04 -5.19
CA LEU A 13 -4.94 -0.81 -5.10
C LEU A 13 -5.03 -1.64 -3.83
N ARG A 14 -4.95 -2.96 -3.97
CA ARG A 14 -4.95 -3.88 -2.85
C ARG A 14 -3.63 -4.61 -2.81
N LEU A 15 -2.94 -4.51 -1.68
CA LEU A 15 -1.70 -5.24 -1.42
C LEU A 15 -2.00 -6.47 -0.57
N ASP A 16 -1.61 -7.62 -1.07
CA ASP A 16 -1.82 -8.91 -0.42
C ASP A 16 -0.50 -9.68 -0.41
N THR A 17 0.54 -9.02 0.14
CA THR A 17 1.88 -9.58 0.21
C THR A 17 2.36 -9.60 1.65
N ASP A 18 3.06 -10.67 2.01
CA ASP A 18 3.49 -10.92 3.39
C ASP A 18 4.92 -10.45 3.67
N TRP A 19 5.73 -10.29 2.62
CA TRP A 19 7.15 -10.05 2.76
C TRP A 19 7.50 -8.58 2.56
N TYR A 20 8.49 -8.12 3.32
CA TYR A 20 9.00 -6.75 3.20
C TYR A 20 9.36 -6.39 1.75
N ALA A 21 10.18 -7.22 1.10
CA ALA A 21 10.64 -6.92 -0.25
C ALA A 21 9.51 -6.86 -1.26
N SER A 22 8.56 -7.79 -1.18
CA SER A 22 7.41 -7.83 -2.08
C SER A 22 6.50 -6.62 -1.89
N THR A 23 6.19 -6.29 -0.63
CA THR A 23 5.34 -5.15 -0.31
C THR A 23 5.99 -3.84 -0.74
N LYS A 24 7.28 -3.68 -0.46
CA LYS A 24 8.03 -2.49 -0.86
C LYS A 24 8.07 -2.34 -2.37
N HIS A 25 8.30 -3.44 -3.08
CA HIS A 25 8.35 -3.45 -4.53
C HIS A 25 7.01 -3.00 -5.14
N GLU A 26 5.90 -3.53 -4.63
CA GLU A 26 4.58 -3.13 -5.11
C GLU A 26 4.27 -1.66 -4.81
N LEU A 27 4.62 -1.18 -3.64
CA LEU A 27 4.42 0.23 -3.29
C LEU A 27 5.20 1.15 -4.21
N VAL A 28 6.48 0.84 -4.45
CA VAL A 28 7.34 1.67 -5.30
C VAL A 28 6.81 1.74 -6.73
N HIS A 29 6.28 0.64 -7.24
CA HIS A 29 5.83 0.57 -8.63
C HIS A 29 4.37 0.95 -8.82
N LEU A 30 3.51 0.71 -7.86
CA LEU A 30 2.07 0.89 -8.01
C LEU A 30 1.51 2.12 -7.32
N TYR A 31 2.02 2.48 -6.15
CA TYR A 31 1.47 3.61 -5.42
C TYR A 31 1.52 4.92 -6.22
N PRO A 32 2.61 5.23 -6.95
CA PRO A 32 2.61 6.45 -7.77
C PRO A 32 1.52 6.48 -8.85
N LYS A 33 1.02 5.31 -9.26
CA LYS A 33 -0.07 5.22 -10.24
C LYS A 33 -1.45 5.36 -9.62
N LEU A 34 -1.55 5.28 -8.30
CA LEU A 34 -2.80 5.50 -7.60
C LEU A 34 -3.19 6.97 -7.71
N VAL A 35 -4.40 7.25 -8.19
CA VAL A 35 -4.86 8.62 -8.38
C VAL A 35 -5.13 9.30 -7.04
N ALA A 36 -5.11 10.62 -7.02
CA ALA A 36 -5.51 11.39 -5.84
C ALA A 36 -6.95 11.03 -5.47
N GLY A 37 -7.18 10.72 -4.19
CA GLY A 37 -8.48 10.20 -3.75
C GLY A 37 -8.65 8.72 -3.96
N GLY A 38 -7.70 8.04 -4.60
CA GLY A 38 -7.74 6.60 -4.77
C GLY A 38 -7.53 5.87 -3.44
N VAL A 39 -7.92 4.60 -3.41
CA VAL A 39 -7.92 3.79 -2.18
C VAL A 39 -6.81 2.75 -2.23
N LEU A 40 -6.02 2.68 -1.18
CA LEU A 40 -5.04 1.61 -0.97
C LEU A 40 -5.51 0.75 0.20
N ILE A 41 -5.61 -0.56 -0.04
CA ILE A 41 -5.96 -1.55 0.99
C ILE A 41 -4.74 -2.45 1.21
N ILE A 42 -4.37 -2.63 2.48
CA ILE A 42 -3.25 -3.47 2.87
C ILE A 42 -3.81 -4.55 3.81
N ASP A 43 -3.85 -5.80 3.32
CA ASP A 43 -4.51 -6.89 4.07
C ASP A 43 -3.71 -7.37 5.27
N ASP A 44 -2.39 -7.46 5.15
CA ASP A 44 -1.55 -8.14 6.16
C ASP A 44 -0.71 -7.17 6.99
N TYR A 45 -1.11 -5.92 7.07
CA TYR A 45 -0.36 -4.90 7.80
C TYR A 45 -0.19 -5.25 9.28
N GLY A 46 -1.23 -5.75 9.91
CA GLY A 46 -1.21 -6.07 11.33
C GLY A 46 -0.62 -7.43 11.68
N ASP A 47 -0.51 -8.34 10.70
CA ASP A 47 -0.05 -9.71 10.92
C ASP A 47 1.42 -9.92 10.63
N TRP A 48 1.94 -9.24 9.61
CA TRP A 48 3.29 -9.48 9.11
C TRP A 48 4.15 -8.26 9.30
N GLU A 49 5.14 -8.39 10.18
CA GLU A 49 6.06 -7.31 10.52
C GLU A 49 6.78 -6.75 9.30
N GLY A 50 7.16 -7.62 8.36
CA GLY A 50 7.81 -7.17 7.12
C GLY A 50 6.92 -6.29 6.26
N ALA A 51 5.65 -6.66 6.10
CA ALA A 51 4.69 -5.85 5.36
C ALA A 51 4.46 -4.50 6.04
N ARG A 52 4.28 -4.51 7.34
CA ARG A 52 4.13 -3.29 8.14
C ARG A 52 5.32 -2.36 8.00
N GLN A 53 6.52 -2.91 8.12
CA GLN A 53 7.75 -2.13 8.00
C GLN A 53 7.86 -1.48 6.61
N ALA A 54 7.57 -2.24 5.55
CA ALA A 54 7.63 -1.73 4.19
C ALA A 54 6.65 -0.58 3.97
N VAL A 55 5.43 -0.71 4.47
CA VAL A 55 4.40 0.31 4.35
C VAL A 55 4.81 1.56 5.13
N ASP A 56 5.22 1.39 6.38
CA ASP A 56 5.59 2.51 7.24
C ASP A 56 6.79 3.28 6.68
N GLU A 57 7.80 2.58 6.17
CA GLU A 57 8.96 3.20 5.55
C GLU A 57 8.58 3.97 4.29
N TYR A 58 7.78 3.34 3.43
CA TYR A 58 7.40 3.97 2.17
C TYR A 58 6.58 5.25 2.40
N LEU A 59 5.55 5.16 3.23
CA LEU A 59 4.70 6.31 3.51
C LEU A 59 5.45 7.41 4.24
N GLY A 60 6.35 7.04 5.16
CA GLY A 60 7.16 8.01 5.88
C GLY A 60 8.16 8.74 5.01
N ALA A 61 8.56 8.17 3.88
CA ALA A 61 9.49 8.79 2.94
C ALA A 61 8.80 9.71 1.93
N LEU A 62 7.48 9.71 1.86
CA LEU A 62 6.74 10.57 0.94
C LEU A 62 6.83 12.03 1.37
N PRO A 63 6.87 12.97 0.40
CA PRO A 63 6.84 14.40 0.73
C PRO A 63 5.49 14.77 1.34
N GLY A 64 5.53 15.70 2.29
CA GLY A 64 4.32 16.16 2.96
C GLY A 64 3.88 15.25 4.09
N PRO A 65 2.69 15.50 4.67
CA PRO A 65 2.16 14.67 5.75
C PRO A 65 1.89 13.25 5.28
N ALA A 66 2.21 12.26 6.12
CA ALA A 66 1.92 10.86 5.80
C ALA A 66 0.40 10.65 5.78
N PRO A 67 -0.12 9.86 4.81
CA PRO A 67 -1.53 9.52 4.79
C PRO A 67 -1.93 8.74 6.03
N PHE A 68 -3.16 8.96 6.51
CA PHE A 68 -3.67 8.24 7.66
C PHE A 68 -4.09 6.82 7.27
N LEU A 69 -3.63 5.83 8.04
CA LEU A 69 -4.01 4.44 7.85
C LEU A 69 -5.23 4.12 8.71
N HIS A 70 -6.37 3.94 8.08
CA HIS A 70 -7.60 3.55 8.76
C HIS A 70 -7.59 2.06 9.02
N ARG A 71 -7.92 1.66 10.24
CA ARG A 71 -8.02 0.25 10.59
C ARG A 71 -9.34 -0.31 10.06
N ILE A 72 -9.25 -1.36 9.24
CA ILE A 72 -10.42 -2.09 8.76
C ILE A 72 -10.78 -3.20 9.75
N ASP A 73 -9.76 -3.98 10.13
CA ASP A 73 -9.88 -5.08 11.09
C ASP A 73 -8.52 -5.25 11.78
N GLU A 74 -8.28 -6.40 12.41
CA GLU A 74 -7.02 -6.63 13.14
C GLU A 74 -5.79 -6.54 12.26
N THR A 75 -5.88 -6.94 11.00
CA THR A 75 -4.74 -7.01 10.08
C THR A 75 -4.82 -6.01 8.94
N GLY A 76 -6.02 -5.63 8.53
CA GLY A 76 -6.23 -4.79 7.35
C GLY A 76 -6.16 -3.30 7.66
N ARG A 77 -5.60 -2.57 6.73
CA ARG A 77 -5.53 -1.10 6.76
C ARG A 77 -5.95 -0.52 5.42
N LEU A 78 -6.50 0.68 5.48
CA LEU A 78 -6.97 1.38 4.29
C LEU A 78 -6.51 2.83 4.35
N LEU A 79 -6.07 3.37 3.23
CA LEU A 79 -5.80 4.81 3.14
C LEU A 79 -6.40 5.38 1.86
N PHE A 80 -6.70 6.68 1.92
CA PHE A 80 -7.05 7.46 0.74
C PHE A 80 -5.82 8.28 0.35
N LYS A 81 -5.43 8.19 -0.89
CA LYS A 81 -4.27 8.95 -1.37
C LYS A 81 -4.58 10.44 -1.41
N PRO A 82 -3.77 11.26 -0.74
CA PRO A 82 -3.96 12.71 -0.76
C PRO A 82 -3.80 13.32 -2.14
#